data_50f464580ed96968cac91f27629a2822
#
_entry.id   50f464580ed96968cac91f27629a2822
#
_cell.length_a   1.000
_cell.length_b   1.000
_cell.length_c   1.000
_cell.angle_alpha   90.00
_cell.angle_beta   90.00
_cell.angle_gamma   90.00
#
_symmetry.space_group_name_H-M   'P 1'
#
loop_
_entity.id
_entity.type
_entity.pdbx_description
1 polymer ?
#
loop_
_entity_poly.entity_id
_entity_poly.type
_entity_poly.pdbx_seq_one_letter_code
_entity_poly.pdbx_strand_id
1 'polypeptide(L)'
;FLMDEPLSNLDAKLRVQMRIEISKIHQRLGATIIYVTHDQTEAMTLGTRIVVMKDGVVQQVDTPQHLYEQPGNLFVAGFMGSPQMNFLDAQIAEKGGDLIAKVGEYDIVIPAAKAKVLKDGGYVGKTVVLGIRPEDIHDSQMFIEASPSVPMTSTVKVYELIGAEVFLYFDVNGTQVTARVDPRTNSKTGDTIKFAFDMEKSHFFDKETELTICN
;
A
#
# COMPACT_ATOMS: atom_id res chain seq x y z
N PHE A 1 3.69 31.40 2.33
CA PHE A 1 2.29 31.33 2.78
C PHE A 1 2.11 30.16 3.74
N LEU A 2 1.30 30.41 4.79
CA LEU A 2 0.91 29.38 5.76
C LEU A 2 -0.58 29.12 5.59
N MET A 3 -0.95 27.87 5.31
CA MET A 3 -2.34 27.44 5.11
C MET A 3 -2.62 26.27 6.05
N ASP A 4 -3.57 26.45 6.95
CA ASP A 4 -3.97 25.44 7.91
C ASP A 4 -5.36 24.92 7.54
N GLU A 5 -5.43 23.69 7.06
CA GLU A 5 -6.63 22.97 6.59
C GLU A 5 -7.60 23.84 5.74
N PRO A 6 -7.11 24.54 4.69
CA PRO A 6 -7.92 25.56 4.02
C PRO A 6 -9.12 25.02 3.25
N LEU A 7 -9.16 23.71 2.95
CA LEU A 7 -10.25 23.10 2.18
C LEU A 7 -11.17 22.19 3.01
N SER A 8 -10.94 22.08 4.32
CA SER A 8 -11.66 21.15 5.21
C SER A 8 -13.19 21.33 5.21
N ASN A 9 -13.66 22.58 5.07
CA ASN A 9 -15.08 22.91 5.13
C ASN A 9 -15.79 22.95 3.76
N LEU A 10 -15.12 22.50 2.69
CA LEU A 10 -15.67 22.53 1.33
C LEU A 10 -16.29 21.18 0.95
N ASP A 11 -17.35 21.23 0.12
CA ASP A 11 -17.86 20.03 -0.53
C ASP A 11 -16.86 19.42 -1.52
N ALA A 12 -17.06 18.16 -1.89
CA ALA A 12 -16.12 17.40 -2.72
C ALA A 12 -15.82 18.06 -4.07
N LYS A 13 -16.84 18.63 -4.73
CA LYS A 13 -16.69 19.28 -6.04
C LYS A 13 -15.86 20.56 -5.94
N LEU A 14 -16.19 21.39 -4.96
CA LEU A 14 -15.49 22.66 -4.72
C LEU A 14 -14.05 22.39 -4.26
N ARG A 15 -13.82 21.35 -3.45
CA ARG A 15 -12.48 20.95 -3.03
C ARG A 15 -11.57 20.58 -4.22
N VAL A 16 -12.07 19.82 -5.21
CA VAL A 16 -11.34 19.53 -6.44
C VAL A 16 -10.99 20.80 -7.20
N GLN A 17 -11.95 21.71 -7.37
CA GLN A 17 -11.71 22.98 -8.07
C GLN A 17 -10.65 23.84 -7.37
N MET A 18 -10.75 23.96 -6.04
CA MET A 18 -9.81 24.74 -5.25
C MET A 18 -8.39 24.17 -5.25
N ARG A 19 -8.22 22.84 -5.24
CA ARG A 19 -6.88 22.23 -5.42
C ARG A 19 -6.25 22.66 -6.73
N ILE A 20 -7.01 22.63 -7.83
CA ILE A 20 -6.52 23.08 -9.14
C ILE A 20 -6.11 24.56 -9.11
N GLU A 21 -6.91 25.42 -8.50
CA GLU A 21 -6.60 26.85 -8.41
C GLU A 21 -5.38 27.13 -7.52
N ILE A 22 -5.25 26.45 -6.39
CA ILE A 22 -4.06 26.56 -5.51
C ILE A 22 -2.79 26.13 -6.27
N SER A 23 -2.86 25.02 -6.99
CA SER A 23 -1.73 24.56 -7.82
C SER A 23 -1.31 25.60 -8.88
N LYS A 24 -2.29 26.20 -9.61
CA LYS A 24 -2.01 27.25 -10.56
C LYS A 24 -1.40 28.51 -9.93
N ILE A 25 -1.92 28.91 -8.77
CA ILE A 25 -1.41 30.06 -8.00
C ILE A 25 0.04 29.80 -7.56
N HIS A 26 0.31 28.60 -7.01
CA HIS A 26 1.66 28.21 -6.62
C HIS A 26 2.64 28.29 -7.80
N GLN A 27 2.27 27.69 -8.96
CA GLN A 27 3.11 27.74 -10.17
C GLN A 27 3.37 29.17 -10.66
N ARG A 28 2.36 30.04 -10.59
CA ARG A 28 2.48 31.43 -11.05
C ARG A 28 3.31 32.30 -10.11
N LEU A 29 3.17 32.10 -8.81
CA LEU A 29 3.84 32.93 -7.82
C LEU A 29 5.25 32.44 -7.48
N GLY A 30 5.53 31.16 -7.60
CA GLY A 30 6.79 30.54 -7.19
C GLY A 30 7.08 30.70 -5.68
N ALA A 31 6.06 30.98 -4.89
CA ALA A 31 6.20 31.23 -3.46
C ALA A 31 6.31 29.91 -2.67
N THR A 32 7.04 29.93 -1.58
CA THR A 32 7.03 28.80 -0.62
C THR A 32 5.72 28.78 0.13
N ILE A 33 5.02 27.63 0.09
CA ILE A 33 3.75 27.42 0.77
C ILE A 33 3.94 26.27 1.77
N ILE A 34 3.57 26.50 3.04
CA ILE A 34 3.39 25.44 4.03
C ILE A 34 1.89 25.20 4.14
N TYR A 35 1.48 23.98 3.74
CA TYR A 35 0.09 23.56 3.66
C TYR A 35 -0.15 22.41 4.64
N VAL A 36 -1.00 22.64 5.65
CA VAL A 36 -1.39 21.61 6.61
C VAL A 36 -2.71 21.01 6.19
N THR A 37 -2.80 19.69 6.15
CA THR A 37 -4.02 18.95 5.82
C THR A 37 -3.99 17.56 6.44
N HIS A 38 -5.16 17.00 6.70
CA HIS A 38 -5.36 15.60 7.01
C HIS A 38 -5.85 14.78 5.79
N ASP A 39 -6.08 15.45 4.66
CA ASP A 39 -6.51 14.81 3.40
C ASP A 39 -5.27 14.40 2.58
N GLN A 40 -5.07 13.09 2.42
CA GLN A 40 -3.96 12.53 1.65
C GLN A 40 -3.99 12.98 0.19
N THR A 41 -5.19 13.10 -0.41
CA THR A 41 -5.33 13.53 -1.81
C THR A 41 -4.84 14.95 -1.99
N GLU A 42 -5.10 15.84 -1.02
CA GLU A 42 -4.56 17.20 -1.04
C GLU A 42 -3.04 17.19 -0.95
N ALA A 43 -2.50 16.45 0.02
CA ALA A 43 -1.04 16.35 0.20
C ALA A 43 -0.34 15.78 -1.04
N MET A 44 -0.87 14.69 -1.61
CA MET A 44 -0.30 14.02 -2.78
C MET A 44 -0.39 14.84 -4.08
N THR A 45 -1.42 15.70 -4.20
CA THR A 45 -1.65 16.47 -5.43
C THR A 45 -1.04 17.87 -5.41
N LEU A 46 -0.95 18.50 -4.24
CA LEU A 46 -0.43 19.86 -4.09
C LEU A 46 1.03 19.90 -3.65
N GLY A 47 1.46 18.92 -2.85
CA GLY A 47 2.78 18.90 -2.26
C GLY A 47 3.88 18.55 -3.27
N THR A 48 4.95 19.35 -3.32
CA THR A 48 6.21 18.96 -3.94
C THR A 48 7.06 18.12 -2.97
N ARG A 49 6.83 18.31 -1.68
CA ARG A 49 7.40 17.55 -0.56
C ARG A 49 6.36 17.45 0.54
N ILE A 50 6.20 16.28 1.12
CA ILE A 50 5.25 16.00 2.19
C ILE A 50 6.03 15.66 3.45
N VAL A 51 5.56 16.18 4.58
CA VAL A 51 6.01 15.81 5.93
C VAL A 51 4.90 14.99 6.57
N VAL A 52 5.12 13.69 6.76
CA VAL A 52 4.20 12.82 7.50
C VAL A 52 4.52 12.91 8.99
N MET A 53 3.52 13.23 9.81
CA MET A 53 3.66 13.39 11.25
C MET A 53 2.73 12.46 12.01
N LYS A 54 3.20 11.98 13.16
CA LYS A 54 2.40 11.22 14.14
C LYS A 54 2.75 11.72 15.53
N ASP A 55 1.75 12.12 16.31
CA ASP A 55 1.91 12.56 17.70
C ASP A 55 2.98 13.65 17.88
N GLY A 56 3.03 14.62 16.96
CA GLY A 56 4.01 15.71 16.96
C GLY A 56 5.42 15.32 16.47
N VAL A 57 5.65 14.06 16.12
CA VAL A 57 6.95 13.55 15.63
C VAL A 57 6.90 13.36 14.13
N VAL A 58 7.93 13.86 13.42
CA VAL A 58 8.10 13.62 11.98
C VAL A 58 8.45 12.16 11.74
N GLN A 59 7.66 11.48 10.92
CA GLN A 59 7.86 10.08 10.56
C GLN A 59 8.68 9.93 9.27
N GLN A 60 8.40 10.74 8.27
CA GLN A 60 9.14 10.77 7.00
C GLN A 60 8.91 12.10 6.30
N VAL A 61 9.92 12.55 5.55
CA VAL A 61 9.86 13.75 4.70
C VAL A 61 10.35 13.38 3.32
N ASP A 62 9.47 13.43 2.31
CA ASP A 62 9.87 13.07 0.95
C ASP A 62 8.91 13.64 -0.11
N THR A 63 9.17 13.31 -1.37
CA THR A 63 8.22 13.55 -2.47
C THR A 63 6.99 12.66 -2.31
N PRO A 64 5.81 13.07 -2.82
CA PRO A 64 4.60 12.24 -2.77
C PRO A 64 4.82 10.82 -3.27
N GLN A 65 5.48 10.65 -4.41
CA GLN A 65 5.74 9.36 -5.01
C GLN A 65 6.63 8.49 -4.13
N HIS A 66 7.72 9.05 -3.58
CA HIS A 66 8.65 8.28 -2.76
C HIS A 66 8.03 7.84 -1.43
N LEU A 67 7.18 8.67 -0.81
CA LEU A 67 6.41 8.28 0.39
C LEU A 67 5.48 7.10 0.12
N TYR A 68 4.90 7.06 -1.07
CA TYR A 68 4.00 5.98 -1.48
C TYR A 68 4.76 4.69 -1.80
N GLU A 69 5.82 4.79 -2.60
CA GLU A 69 6.58 3.63 -3.09
C GLU A 69 7.60 3.12 -2.09
N GLN A 70 8.13 3.99 -1.22
CA GLN A 70 9.21 3.67 -0.29
C GLN A 70 8.93 4.21 1.13
N PRO A 71 7.86 3.75 1.78
CA PRO A 71 7.56 4.16 3.15
C PRO A 71 8.66 3.69 4.10
N GLY A 72 9.08 4.57 5.01
CA GLY A 72 10.16 4.29 5.97
C GLY A 72 9.73 3.47 7.18
N ASN A 73 8.43 3.35 7.43
CA ASN A 73 7.87 2.57 8.53
C ASN A 73 6.41 2.17 8.27
N LEU A 74 5.88 1.29 9.12
CA LEU A 74 4.50 0.80 9.08
C LEU A 74 3.47 1.93 9.11
N PHE A 75 3.71 2.96 9.92
CA PHE A 75 2.77 4.07 10.03
C PHE A 75 2.64 4.82 8.69
N VAL A 76 3.75 5.19 8.06
CA VAL A 76 3.74 5.87 6.76
C VAL A 76 3.11 4.98 5.69
N ALA A 77 3.45 3.69 5.66
CA ALA A 77 2.90 2.73 4.71
C ALA A 77 1.37 2.60 4.81
N GLY A 78 0.84 2.53 6.04
CA GLY A 78 -0.59 2.43 6.31
C GLY A 78 -1.33 3.76 6.15
N PHE A 79 -0.63 4.88 6.40
CA PHE A 79 -1.22 6.21 6.26
C PHE A 79 -1.32 6.66 4.80
N MET A 80 -0.34 6.29 3.95
CA MET A 80 -0.28 6.70 2.54
C MET A 80 -0.97 5.68 1.63
N GLY A 81 -2.09 6.09 1.05
CA GLY A 81 -2.88 5.28 0.11
C GLY A 81 -4.35 5.16 0.51
N SER A 82 -5.23 5.08 -0.49
CA SER A 82 -6.67 4.87 -0.32
C SER A 82 -7.17 3.91 -1.42
N PRO A 83 -7.51 2.67 -1.03
CA PRO A 83 -7.43 2.08 0.33
C PRO A 83 -6.01 1.98 0.88
N GLN A 84 -5.91 1.75 2.19
CA GLN A 84 -4.62 1.56 2.87
C GLN A 84 -3.92 0.27 2.43
N MET A 85 -2.60 0.19 2.63
CA MET A 85 -1.82 -1.02 2.46
C MET A 85 -2.34 -2.14 3.36
N ASN A 86 -2.40 -3.36 2.83
CA ASN A 86 -2.68 -4.55 3.63
C ASN A 86 -1.42 -4.99 4.38
N PHE A 87 -1.57 -5.38 5.64
CA PHE A 87 -0.49 -5.88 6.46
C PHE A 87 -0.79 -7.31 6.94
N LEU A 88 0.16 -8.21 6.71
CA LEU A 88 0.06 -9.62 7.04
C LEU A 88 1.29 -10.07 7.82
N ASP A 89 1.09 -10.82 8.89
CA ASP A 89 2.21 -11.51 9.54
C ASP A 89 2.76 -12.60 8.62
N ALA A 90 4.05 -12.56 8.33
CA ALA A 90 4.73 -13.50 7.46
C ALA A 90 5.98 -14.06 8.12
N GLN A 91 6.10 -15.37 8.23
CA GLN A 91 7.32 -16.01 8.69
C GLN A 91 8.28 -16.17 7.51
N ILE A 92 9.50 -15.66 7.65
CA ILE A 92 10.54 -15.80 6.63
C ILE A 92 11.22 -17.17 6.77
N ALA A 93 11.21 -17.96 5.70
CA ALA A 93 11.79 -19.30 5.70
C ALA A 93 12.51 -19.60 4.38
N GLU A 94 13.40 -20.61 4.41
CA GLU A 94 14.03 -21.14 3.19
C GLU A 94 13.31 -22.41 2.73
N LYS A 95 12.98 -22.49 1.44
CA LYS A 95 12.35 -23.66 0.84
C LYS A 95 12.81 -23.83 -0.61
N GLY A 96 13.35 -25.01 -0.93
CA GLY A 96 13.74 -25.34 -2.32
C GLY A 96 14.85 -24.47 -2.92
N GLY A 97 15.62 -23.74 -2.09
CA GLY A 97 16.64 -22.79 -2.55
C GLY A 97 16.17 -21.34 -2.58
N ASP A 98 14.87 -21.10 -2.55
CA ASP A 98 14.28 -19.78 -2.48
C ASP A 98 14.01 -19.33 -1.04
N LEU A 99 13.92 -18.01 -0.85
CA LEU A 99 13.38 -17.42 0.37
C LEU A 99 11.88 -17.22 0.18
N ILE A 100 11.10 -17.64 1.15
CA ILE A 100 9.63 -17.53 1.14
C ILE A 100 9.12 -16.71 2.32
N ALA A 101 8.03 -16.00 2.08
CA ALA A 101 7.17 -15.42 3.10
C ALA A 101 6.01 -16.40 3.35
N LYS A 102 5.99 -17.03 4.51
CA LYS A 102 4.92 -17.97 4.90
C LYS A 102 3.80 -17.21 5.58
N VAL A 103 2.64 -17.13 4.93
CA VAL A 103 1.41 -16.52 5.46
C VAL A 103 0.37 -17.61 5.65
N GLY A 104 0.18 -18.07 6.88
CA GLY A 104 -0.66 -19.23 7.16
C GLY A 104 -0.17 -20.49 6.44
N GLU A 105 -0.99 -21.02 5.53
CA GLU A 105 -0.67 -22.21 4.72
C GLU A 105 0.06 -21.86 3.40
N TYR A 106 0.15 -20.58 3.04
CA TYR A 106 0.70 -20.15 1.77
C TYR A 106 2.20 -19.84 1.88
N ASP A 107 2.97 -20.43 0.98
CA ASP A 107 4.40 -20.17 0.79
C ASP A 107 4.56 -19.25 -0.41
N ILE A 108 4.90 -17.99 -0.17
CA ILE A 108 4.99 -16.95 -1.18
C ILE A 108 6.48 -16.67 -1.47
N VAL A 109 6.90 -16.89 -2.71
CA VAL A 109 8.31 -16.70 -3.11
C VAL A 109 8.67 -15.22 -3.05
N ILE A 110 9.78 -14.92 -2.38
CA ILE A 110 10.29 -13.55 -2.25
C ILE A 110 11.28 -13.27 -3.38
N PRO A 111 11.15 -12.15 -4.10
CA PRO A 111 12.09 -11.74 -5.15
C PRO A 111 13.52 -11.69 -4.65
N ALA A 112 14.48 -12.08 -5.49
CA ALA A 112 15.88 -12.28 -5.12
C ALA A 112 16.53 -11.04 -4.45
N ALA A 113 16.20 -9.84 -4.92
CA ALA A 113 16.73 -8.60 -4.35
C ALA A 113 16.28 -8.41 -2.89
N LYS A 114 14.98 -8.59 -2.61
CA LYS A 114 14.41 -8.50 -1.26
C LYS A 114 14.84 -9.65 -0.38
N ALA A 115 14.92 -10.86 -0.96
CA ALA A 115 15.41 -12.05 -0.27
C ALA A 115 16.84 -11.84 0.26
N LYS A 116 17.71 -11.20 -0.53
CA LYS A 116 19.07 -10.85 -0.10
C LYS A 116 19.05 -9.93 1.12
N VAL A 117 18.26 -8.86 1.09
CA VAL A 117 18.18 -7.89 2.21
C VAL A 117 17.68 -8.59 3.49
N LEU A 118 16.65 -9.43 3.37
CA LEU A 118 16.10 -10.18 4.51
C LEU A 118 17.09 -11.19 5.09
N LYS A 119 17.88 -11.88 4.24
CA LYS A 119 18.94 -12.79 4.69
C LYS A 119 20.06 -12.04 5.38
N ASP A 120 20.58 -11.00 4.74
CA ASP A 120 21.69 -10.18 5.26
C ASP A 120 21.30 -9.51 6.59
N GLY A 121 20.02 -9.13 6.75
CA GLY A 121 19.43 -8.58 7.98
C GLY A 121 19.13 -9.60 9.07
N GLY A 122 19.32 -10.91 8.81
CA GLY A 122 19.11 -11.98 9.79
C GLY A 122 17.63 -12.21 10.12
N TYR A 123 16.74 -12.04 9.13
CA TYR A 123 15.28 -12.24 9.31
C TYR A 123 14.82 -13.67 9.02
N VAL A 124 15.69 -14.55 8.53
CA VAL A 124 15.35 -15.97 8.31
C VAL A 124 14.94 -16.61 9.64
N GLY A 125 13.77 -17.26 9.66
CA GLY A 125 13.14 -17.85 10.84
C GLY A 125 12.31 -16.87 11.68
N LYS A 126 12.39 -15.56 11.40
CA LYS A 126 11.60 -14.55 12.13
C LYS A 126 10.25 -14.27 11.45
N THR A 127 9.32 -13.76 12.24
CA THR A 127 8.07 -13.19 11.73
C THR A 127 8.27 -11.69 11.48
N VAL A 128 7.92 -11.24 10.29
CA VAL A 128 7.93 -9.84 9.86
C VAL A 128 6.52 -9.43 9.44
N VAL A 129 6.29 -8.15 9.21
CA VAL A 129 5.06 -7.67 8.60
C VAL A 129 5.27 -7.52 7.10
N LEU A 130 4.50 -8.29 6.31
CA LEU A 130 4.40 -8.17 4.87
C LEU A 130 3.35 -7.12 4.53
N GLY A 131 3.75 -6.04 3.87
CA GLY A 131 2.87 -5.03 3.31
C GLY A 131 2.62 -5.27 1.83
N ILE A 132 1.37 -5.23 1.41
CA ILE A 132 0.98 -5.31 -0.01
C ILE A 132 -0.16 -4.34 -0.28
N ARG A 133 -0.03 -3.54 -1.33
CA ARG A 133 -1.06 -2.57 -1.69
C ARG A 133 -2.25 -3.25 -2.36
N PRO A 134 -3.47 -2.69 -2.23
CA PRO A 134 -4.65 -3.26 -2.87
C PRO A 134 -4.52 -3.47 -4.38
N GLU A 135 -3.85 -2.57 -5.08
CA GLU A 135 -3.61 -2.65 -6.53
C GLU A 135 -2.57 -3.68 -6.95
N ASP A 136 -1.76 -4.17 -6.00
CA ASP A 136 -0.72 -5.18 -6.24
C ASP A 136 -1.19 -6.60 -5.88
N ILE A 137 -2.51 -6.76 -5.71
CA ILE A 137 -3.19 -8.04 -5.53
C ILE A 137 -4.00 -8.32 -6.80
N HIS A 138 -3.66 -9.39 -7.50
CA HIS A 138 -4.22 -9.69 -8.81
C HIS A 138 -5.04 -10.97 -8.82
N ASP A 139 -6.25 -10.90 -9.39
CA ASP A 139 -7.15 -12.05 -9.64
C ASP A 139 -7.14 -12.50 -11.11
N SER A 140 -6.35 -11.85 -11.98
CA SER A 140 -6.26 -12.18 -13.38
C SER A 140 -5.50 -13.50 -13.60
N GLN A 141 -6.06 -14.38 -14.44
CA GLN A 141 -5.46 -15.67 -14.78
C GLN A 141 -4.03 -15.54 -15.30
N MET A 142 -3.80 -14.55 -16.18
CA MET A 142 -2.49 -14.30 -16.77
C MET A 142 -1.43 -13.98 -15.72
N PHE A 143 -1.76 -13.15 -14.72
CA PHE A 143 -0.83 -12.80 -13.65
C PHE A 143 -0.57 -14.01 -12.73
N ILE A 144 -1.64 -14.72 -12.38
CA ILE A 144 -1.57 -15.89 -11.50
C ILE A 144 -0.68 -16.98 -12.12
N GLU A 145 -0.82 -17.26 -13.42
CA GLU A 145 0.01 -18.25 -14.13
C GLU A 145 1.48 -17.83 -14.27
N ALA A 146 1.75 -16.54 -14.34
CA ALA A 146 3.11 -15.99 -14.39
C ALA A 146 3.78 -15.90 -13.01
N SER A 147 3.02 -15.97 -11.92
CA SER A 147 3.55 -15.88 -10.57
C SER A 147 4.37 -17.11 -10.21
N PRO A 148 5.57 -16.95 -9.59
CA PRO A 148 6.36 -18.07 -9.08
C PRO A 148 5.73 -18.76 -7.87
N SER A 149 4.76 -18.13 -7.22
CA SER A 149 4.08 -18.65 -6.04
C SER A 149 2.83 -19.45 -6.41
N VAL A 150 2.47 -20.40 -5.56
CA VAL A 150 1.16 -21.09 -5.68
C VAL A 150 0.06 -20.06 -5.44
N PRO A 151 -0.97 -20.02 -6.30
CA PRO A 151 -2.08 -19.09 -6.10
C PRO A 151 -2.76 -19.30 -4.75
N MET A 152 -3.07 -18.19 -4.10
CA MET A 152 -3.89 -18.17 -2.88
C MET A 152 -5.36 -18.25 -3.26
N THR A 153 -6.18 -18.76 -2.34
CA THR A 153 -7.64 -18.83 -2.51
C THR A 153 -8.32 -18.23 -1.29
N SER A 154 -9.39 -17.49 -1.53
CA SER A 154 -10.28 -17.01 -0.47
C SER A 154 -11.69 -16.75 -0.98
N THR A 155 -12.64 -16.65 -0.07
CA THR A 155 -14.03 -16.29 -0.39
C THR A 155 -14.21 -14.78 -0.26
N VAL A 156 -14.73 -14.15 -1.31
CA VAL A 156 -15.07 -12.72 -1.32
C VAL A 156 -16.20 -12.45 -0.33
N LYS A 157 -15.92 -11.67 0.69
CA LYS A 157 -16.90 -11.26 1.70
C LYS A 157 -17.74 -10.07 1.25
N VAL A 158 -17.07 -9.11 0.61
CA VAL A 158 -17.72 -7.88 0.10
C VAL A 158 -17.15 -7.57 -1.28
N TYR A 159 -18.03 -7.16 -2.18
CA TYR A 159 -17.72 -6.62 -3.49
C TYR A 159 -18.23 -5.19 -3.55
N GLU A 160 -17.35 -4.24 -3.82
CA GLU A 160 -17.71 -2.84 -3.99
C GLU A 160 -17.30 -2.34 -5.38
N LEU A 161 -18.28 -1.80 -6.13
CA LEU A 161 -18.03 -1.10 -7.38
C LEU A 161 -18.10 0.41 -7.13
N ILE A 162 -16.97 1.08 -7.21
CA ILE A 162 -16.87 2.52 -7.02
C ILE A 162 -16.44 3.16 -8.34
N GLY A 163 -17.43 3.49 -9.18
CA GLY A 163 -17.18 4.07 -10.49
C GLY A 163 -16.42 3.12 -11.42
N ALA A 164 -15.16 3.41 -11.68
CA ALA A 164 -14.29 2.62 -12.56
C ALA A 164 -13.38 1.65 -11.80
N GLU A 165 -13.55 1.49 -10.49
CA GLU A 165 -12.74 0.63 -9.65
C GLU A 165 -13.61 -0.39 -8.93
N VAL A 166 -13.07 -1.59 -8.75
CA VAL A 166 -13.70 -2.66 -7.95
C VAL A 166 -12.78 -3.01 -6.80
N PHE A 167 -13.35 -3.03 -5.60
CA PHE A 167 -12.67 -3.51 -4.40
C PHE A 167 -13.30 -4.83 -3.95
N LEU A 168 -12.43 -5.81 -3.71
CA LEU A 168 -12.78 -7.10 -3.14
C LEU A 168 -12.23 -7.17 -1.73
N TYR A 169 -13.08 -7.54 -0.77
CA TYR A 169 -12.70 -7.75 0.62
C TYR A 169 -12.82 -9.23 0.94
N PHE A 170 -11.74 -9.82 1.43
CA PHE A 170 -11.65 -11.23 1.79
C PHE A 170 -10.63 -11.45 2.89
N ASP A 171 -10.53 -12.64 3.45
CA ASP A 171 -9.55 -12.93 4.50
C ASP A 171 -8.38 -13.75 3.96
N VAL A 172 -7.19 -13.45 4.47
CA VAL A 172 -5.99 -14.26 4.31
C VAL A 172 -5.44 -14.57 5.70
N ASN A 173 -5.43 -15.82 6.09
CA ASN A 173 -4.96 -16.26 7.41
C ASN A 173 -5.60 -15.46 8.58
N GLY A 174 -6.91 -15.20 8.52
CA GLY A 174 -7.66 -14.47 9.56
C GLY A 174 -7.51 -12.95 9.52
N THR A 175 -6.70 -12.41 8.62
CA THR A 175 -6.55 -10.96 8.41
C THR A 175 -7.38 -10.53 7.21
N GLN A 176 -8.20 -9.49 7.38
CA GLN A 176 -8.95 -8.92 6.27
C GLN A 176 -8.00 -8.23 5.27
N VAL A 177 -8.17 -8.56 4.01
CA VAL A 177 -7.41 -8.02 2.88
C VAL A 177 -8.35 -7.34 1.91
N THR A 178 -7.91 -6.20 1.39
CA THR A 178 -8.59 -5.46 0.32
C THR A 178 -7.76 -5.56 -0.95
N ALA A 179 -8.37 -6.01 -2.04
CA ALA A 179 -7.77 -5.99 -3.38
C ALA A 179 -8.51 -4.99 -4.26
N ARG A 180 -7.77 -4.23 -5.07
CA ARG A 180 -8.31 -3.38 -6.14
C ARG A 180 -8.10 -4.09 -7.47
N VAL A 181 -9.19 -4.55 -8.07
CA VAL A 181 -9.14 -5.36 -9.28
C VAL A 181 -9.81 -4.67 -10.48
N ASP A 182 -9.59 -5.22 -11.67
CA ASP A 182 -10.21 -4.70 -12.90
C ASP A 182 -11.75 -4.76 -12.78
N PRO A 183 -12.47 -3.69 -13.17
CA PRO A 183 -13.94 -3.66 -13.14
C PRO A 183 -14.62 -4.76 -13.97
N ARG A 184 -13.87 -5.38 -14.89
CA ARG A 184 -14.34 -6.53 -15.70
C ARG A 184 -14.24 -7.86 -14.97
N THR A 185 -13.78 -7.87 -13.71
CA THR A 185 -13.76 -9.09 -12.91
C THR A 185 -15.15 -9.72 -12.84
N ASN A 186 -15.22 -11.04 -12.95
CA ASN A 186 -16.46 -11.78 -12.78
C ASN A 186 -16.76 -12.11 -11.30
N SER A 187 -15.82 -11.81 -10.41
CA SER A 187 -15.91 -12.13 -8.98
C SER A 187 -17.03 -11.34 -8.30
N LYS A 188 -17.81 -12.02 -7.47
CA LYS A 188 -18.91 -11.43 -6.68
C LYS A 188 -18.81 -11.89 -5.23
N THR A 189 -19.57 -11.23 -4.36
CA THR A 189 -19.70 -11.65 -2.95
C THR A 189 -20.16 -13.11 -2.87
N GLY A 190 -19.44 -13.90 -2.09
CA GLY A 190 -19.66 -15.34 -1.90
C GLY A 190 -18.84 -16.24 -2.84
N ASP A 191 -18.24 -15.70 -3.89
CA ASP A 191 -17.39 -16.47 -4.80
C ASP A 191 -16.05 -16.80 -4.16
N THR A 192 -15.53 -17.99 -4.46
CA THR A 192 -14.13 -18.33 -4.14
C THR A 192 -13.25 -17.90 -5.29
N ILE A 193 -12.33 -16.99 -5.00
CA ILE A 193 -11.37 -16.45 -5.98
C ILE A 193 -9.99 -17.05 -5.80
N LYS A 194 -9.24 -17.11 -6.90
CA LYS A 194 -7.79 -17.30 -6.89
C LYS A 194 -7.13 -15.94 -7.09
N PHE A 195 -6.05 -15.70 -6.37
CA PHE A 195 -5.29 -14.45 -6.49
C PHE A 195 -3.81 -14.67 -6.18
N ALA A 196 -2.99 -13.72 -6.58
CA ALA A 196 -1.57 -13.68 -6.25
C ALA A 196 -1.15 -12.25 -5.90
N PHE A 197 -0.11 -12.13 -5.07
CA PHE A 197 0.53 -10.86 -4.75
C PHE A 197 1.65 -10.55 -5.75
N ASP A 198 1.75 -9.31 -6.20
CA ASP A 198 2.94 -8.82 -6.89
C ASP A 198 4.05 -8.58 -5.85
N MET A 199 4.87 -9.59 -5.65
CA MET A 199 5.92 -9.57 -4.65
C MET A 199 7.07 -8.60 -4.99
N GLU A 200 7.20 -8.17 -6.25
CA GLU A 200 8.13 -7.09 -6.62
C GLU A 200 7.71 -5.74 -6.01
N LYS A 201 6.41 -5.58 -5.74
CA LYS A 201 5.80 -4.40 -5.10
C LYS A 201 5.55 -4.56 -3.60
N SER A 202 5.92 -5.70 -3.03
CA SER A 202 5.73 -5.95 -1.60
C SER A 202 6.69 -5.13 -0.75
N HIS A 203 6.30 -4.89 0.49
CA HIS A 203 7.11 -4.22 1.51
C HIS A 203 7.30 -5.15 2.71
N PHE A 204 8.46 -5.09 3.34
CA PHE A 204 8.72 -5.86 4.55
C PHE A 204 9.11 -4.93 5.68
N PHE A 205 8.46 -5.09 6.83
CA PHE A 205 8.70 -4.28 8.02
C PHE A 205 9.09 -5.17 9.20
N ASP A 206 10.00 -4.67 9.99
CA ASP A 206 10.36 -5.31 11.26
C ASP A 206 9.19 -5.20 12.23
N LYS A 207 8.79 -6.32 12.83
CA LYS A 207 7.59 -6.38 13.66
C LYS A 207 7.73 -5.66 15.01
N GLU A 208 8.94 -5.52 15.52
CA GLU A 208 9.20 -4.90 16.83
C GLU A 208 9.43 -3.40 16.69
N THR A 209 10.24 -3.00 15.70
CA THR A 209 10.62 -1.58 15.51
C THR A 209 9.66 -0.84 14.58
N GLU A 210 8.81 -1.56 13.83
CA GLU A 210 7.93 -1.04 12.78
C GLU A 210 8.68 -0.38 11.61
N LEU A 211 10.00 -0.46 11.58
CA LEU A 211 10.82 0.12 10.51
C LEU A 211 10.80 -0.76 9.27
N THR A 212 10.96 -0.13 8.11
CA THR A 212 11.07 -0.84 6.84
C THR A 212 12.38 -1.60 6.77
N ILE A 213 12.29 -2.90 6.42
CA ILE A 213 13.44 -3.75 6.11
C ILE A 213 13.80 -3.59 4.65
N CYS A 214 12.80 -3.68 3.77
CA CYS A 214 12.94 -3.41 2.33
C CYS A 214 11.57 -3.10 1.69
N ASN A 215 11.63 -2.28 0.66
CA ASN A 215 10.50 -1.88 -0.19
C ASN A 215 10.56 -2.55 -1.55
#